data_c53c40bc0be1b978e016f3d9ac9c24d5
#
_entry.id   c53c40bc0be1b978e016f3d9ac9c24d5
#
_cell.length_a   1.000
_cell.length_b   1.000
_cell.length_c   1.000
_cell.angle_alpha   90.00
_cell.angle_beta   90.00
_cell.angle_gamma   90.00
#
_symmetry.space_group_name_H-M   'P 1'
#
loop_
_entity.id
_entity.type
_entity.pdbx_description
1 polymer ?
#
loop_
_entity_poly.entity_id
_entity_poly.type
_entity_poly.pdbx_seq_one_letter_code
_entity_poly.pdbx_strand_id
1 'polypeptide(L)'
;PTDSSTANGGNVIESTYTGLASQRWKLEAASLPVVTEPVKALIKGDLNDDGILNAVDIVLFRQAMNSGFGTKAMELAADVNYDGSATVADLVLLQKYAARMIREIPAAQIARYDAIKADFTQGITETINAGYTADAYLNLNNELGSSVTFRVSVPKTGNYLVTFRVANGSANNRPMMLSVNGGTDRWRQDFLTTGAWTVWQDRGIVLPLQAGINSITAVSDTAEGGPNMDYITLEQTDEPIAETYVKPAETQPAGSNPTIYIAGDSTVQTYRASYAPQQGWGAYLADYLDSSVSVSNRAIAGRSSKSFYDNGRLDTILGEIKAGDYLMVQFGINDSAASNAERYAPVCGSATNPTDGSFEFYIEKYVEGALDKGATPILVTTVIGLKAYSGGKFVNSYGNYCQAMKDIAAKYNIPYIDLNSLMVAHYNAIGYDTAYTYHLISAVEGSTDMTHFTETGAKAVANLVAQAVKNQNITPLAEHVK
;
A
#
# COMPACT_ATOMS: atom_id res chain seq x y z
N PRO A 1 29.84 21.56 -13.75
CA PRO A 1 29.55 22.98 -13.47
C PRO A 1 30.73 23.82 -13.91
N THR A 2 30.48 24.92 -14.59
CA THR A 2 31.50 25.74 -15.20
C THR A 2 32.08 26.75 -14.24
N ASP A 3 31.41 27.09 -13.19
CA ASP A 3 31.75 28.25 -12.38
C ASP A 3 31.94 27.97 -10.92
N SER A 4 31.96 26.75 -10.48
CA SER A 4 32.06 26.36 -9.06
C SER A 4 31.14 27.17 -8.13
N SER A 5 30.04 27.69 -8.68
CA SER A 5 29.05 28.48 -7.92
C SER A 5 28.37 27.63 -6.90
N THR A 6 28.24 28.09 -5.66
CA THR A 6 27.45 27.48 -4.59
C THR A 6 26.08 28.14 -4.45
N ALA A 7 25.77 29.13 -5.32
CA ALA A 7 24.49 29.81 -5.28
C ALA A 7 23.39 28.99 -5.93
N ASN A 8 22.17 29.08 -5.38
CA ASN A 8 20.99 28.51 -6.01
C ASN A 8 20.78 29.09 -7.40
N GLY A 9 20.55 28.23 -8.41
CA GLY A 9 20.34 28.64 -9.79
C GLY A 9 21.62 28.64 -10.65
N GLY A 10 22.76 28.15 -10.15
CA GLY A 10 23.94 27.93 -10.97
C GLY A 10 23.69 26.96 -12.11
N ASN A 11 24.20 27.27 -13.33
CA ASN A 11 24.01 26.38 -14.48
C ASN A 11 24.78 25.07 -14.32
N VAL A 12 24.11 23.96 -14.59
CA VAL A 12 24.74 22.64 -14.70
C VAL A 12 25.02 22.35 -16.16
N ILE A 13 26.29 22.04 -16.47
CA ILE A 13 26.69 21.60 -17.81
C ILE A 13 27.28 20.20 -17.76
N GLU A 14 27.15 19.47 -18.84
CA GLU A 14 27.80 18.18 -19.02
C GLU A 14 29.31 18.39 -19.22
N SER A 15 30.16 17.68 -18.47
CA SER A 15 31.61 17.64 -18.65
C SER A 15 32.16 16.27 -18.27
N THR A 16 33.32 15.92 -18.81
CA THR A 16 33.98 14.66 -18.49
C THR A 16 34.31 14.59 -17.00
N TYR A 17 33.95 13.47 -16.34
CA TYR A 17 34.20 13.26 -14.92
C TYR A 17 35.71 13.11 -14.64
N THR A 18 36.28 14.04 -13.90
CA THR A 18 37.71 14.05 -13.52
C THR A 18 37.96 13.81 -12.02
N GLY A 19 36.90 13.53 -11.26
CA GLY A 19 36.99 13.25 -9.83
C GLY A 19 37.10 14.49 -8.92
N LEU A 20 37.05 15.69 -9.47
CA LEU A 20 37.10 16.92 -8.68
C LEU A 20 35.89 17.09 -7.77
N ALA A 21 36.06 17.74 -6.61
CA ALA A 21 34.98 17.97 -5.65
C ALA A 21 33.78 18.73 -6.27
N SER A 22 34.05 19.64 -7.22
CA SER A 22 33.03 20.37 -7.98
C SER A 22 32.17 19.51 -8.93
N GLN A 23 32.59 18.27 -9.19
CA GLN A 23 31.86 17.30 -10.01
C GLN A 23 31.16 16.26 -9.18
N ARG A 24 31.21 16.38 -7.83
CA ARG A 24 30.49 15.51 -6.91
C ARG A 24 29.23 16.22 -6.44
N TRP A 25 28.09 15.70 -6.84
CA TRP A 25 26.79 16.18 -6.41
C TRP A 25 26.32 15.36 -5.22
N LYS A 26 25.98 16.02 -4.12
CA LYS A 26 25.20 15.41 -3.04
C LYS A 26 23.76 15.81 -3.30
N LEU A 27 22.94 14.87 -3.77
CA LEU A 27 21.50 15.02 -3.77
C LEU A 27 21.06 14.91 -2.31
N GLU A 28 20.86 16.02 -1.65
CA GLU A 28 20.11 16.05 -0.42
C GLU A 28 18.63 16.05 -0.83
N ALA A 29 17.87 15.09 -0.33
CA ALA A 29 16.43 15.16 -0.40
C ALA A 29 16.03 16.46 0.32
N ALA A 30 15.73 17.50 -0.45
CA ALA A 30 14.98 18.60 0.10
C ALA A 30 13.66 17.99 0.55
N SER A 31 13.41 17.98 1.85
CA SER A 31 12.05 17.87 2.36
C SER A 31 11.33 19.11 1.80
N LEU A 32 10.72 18.95 0.64
CA LEU A 32 9.72 19.90 0.21
C LEU A 32 8.73 19.93 1.38
N PRO A 33 8.42 21.11 1.93
CA PRO A 33 7.28 21.18 2.82
C PRO A 33 6.13 20.55 2.03
N VAL A 34 5.46 19.58 2.63
CA VAL A 34 4.17 19.12 2.13
C VAL A 34 3.27 20.36 2.27
N VAL A 35 3.28 21.17 1.24
CA VAL A 35 2.25 22.17 1.06
C VAL A 35 1.03 21.34 0.72
N THR A 36 0.27 20.99 1.73
CA THR A 36 -1.14 20.67 1.57
C THR A 36 -1.81 21.97 1.16
N GLU A 37 -1.53 22.44 -0.05
CA GLU A 37 -2.45 23.36 -0.69
C GLU A 37 -3.78 22.61 -0.74
N PRO A 38 -4.87 23.19 -0.22
CA PRO A 38 -6.18 22.59 -0.42
C PRO A 38 -6.32 22.35 -1.92
N VAL A 39 -6.68 21.13 -2.30
CA VAL A 39 -6.90 20.77 -3.71
C VAL A 39 -7.80 21.87 -4.28
N LYS A 40 -7.23 22.74 -5.09
CA LYS A 40 -7.96 23.88 -5.66
C LYS A 40 -9.14 23.28 -6.40
N ALA A 41 -10.34 23.62 -5.96
CA ALA A 41 -11.55 23.07 -6.56
C ALA A 41 -11.52 23.42 -8.05
N LEU A 42 -11.62 22.43 -8.92
CA LEU A 42 -11.69 22.64 -10.37
C LEU A 42 -12.92 23.50 -10.68
N ILE A 43 -12.69 24.69 -11.22
CA ILE A 43 -13.78 25.55 -11.71
C ILE A 43 -14.09 25.11 -13.14
N LYS A 44 -15.28 24.59 -13.35
CA LYS A 44 -15.72 24.20 -14.69
C LYS A 44 -15.75 25.39 -15.62
N GLY A 45 -15.10 25.25 -16.77
CA GLY A 45 -14.95 26.31 -17.76
C GLY A 45 -13.73 27.21 -17.58
N ASP A 46 -13.02 27.12 -16.44
CA ASP A 46 -11.76 27.83 -16.20
C ASP A 46 -10.60 26.96 -16.75
N LEU A 47 -10.20 27.21 -17.98
CA LEU A 47 -9.25 26.41 -18.70
C LEU A 47 -7.79 26.80 -18.42
N ASN A 48 -7.56 28.04 -17.95
CA ASN A 48 -6.23 28.53 -17.59
C ASN A 48 -5.97 28.50 -16.08
N ASP A 49 -6.94 28.03 -15.30
CA ASP A 49 -6.87 27.87 -13.84
C ASP A 49 -6.52 29.17 -13.09
N ASP A 50 -7.00 30.34 -13.65
CA ASP A 50 -6.82 31.65 -13.01
C ASP A 50 -7.92 31.98 -12.00
N GLY A 51 -8.93 31.16 -11.87
CA GLY A 51 -10.08 31.34 -10.97
C GLY A 51 -11.17 32.22 -11.51
N ILE A 52 -11.10 32.68 -12.78
CA ILE A 52 -12.03 33.61 -13.38
C ILE A 52 -12.60 33.09 -14.69
N LEU A 53 -13.87 32.77 -14.71
CA LEU A 53 -14.54 32.35 -15.94
C LEU A 53 -14.78 33.53 -16.85
N ASN A 54 -14.10 33.63 -17.99
CA ASN A 54 -14.15 34.77 -18.88
C ASN A 54 -13.93 34.41 -20.38
N ALA A 55 -13.75 35.40 -21.24
CA ALA A 55 -13.57 35.19 -22.67
C ALA A 55 -12.25 34.48 -23.02
N VAL A 56 -11.23 34.52 -22.16
CA VAL A 56 -9.94 33.82 -22.39
C VAL A 56 -10.18 32.32 -22.40
N ASP A 57 -10.99 31.82 -21.46
CA ASP A 57 -11.33 30.38 -21.39
C ASP A 57 -12.03 29.90 -22.64
N ILE A 58 -12.95 30.70 -23.18
CA ILE A 58 -13.65 30.40 -24.45
C ILE A 58 -12.65 30.30 -25.60
N VAL A 59 -11.64 31.19 -25.65
CA VAL A 59 -10.59 31.15 -26.67
C VAL A 59 -9.75 29.91 -26.52
N LEU A 60 -9.29 29.59 -25.28
CA LEU A 60 -8.52 28.38 -24.96
C LEU A 60 -9.31 27.12 -25.30
N PHE A 61 -10.59 27.08 -24.99
CA PHE A 61 -11.45 25.95 -25.36
C PHE A 61 -11.49 25.72 -26.87
N ARG A 62 -11.72 26.79 -27.66
CA ARG A 62 -11.70 26.71 -29.12
C ARG A 62 -10.37 26.23 -29.66
N GLN A 63 -9.26 26.67 -29.08
CA GLN A 63 -7.93 26.21 -29.46
C GLN A 63 -7.77 24.73 -29.14
N ALA A 64 -8.15 24.31 -27.93
CA ALA A 64 -8.07 22.93 -27.49
C ALA A 64 -8.92 21.98 -28.33
N MET A 65 -10.08 22.41 -28.82
CA MET A 65 -10.90 21.62 -29.74
C MET A 65 -10.20 21.28 -31.06
N ASN A 66 -9.23 22.12 -31.49
CA ASN A 66 -8.48 21.89 -32.73
C ASN A 66 -7.14 21.17 -32.50
N SER A 67 -6.49 21.42 -31.37
CA SER A 67 -5.13 20.94 -31.08
C SER A 67 -5.05 19.87 -29.98
N GLY A 68 -6.17 19.53 -29.35
CA GLY A 68 -6.24 18.70 -28.16
C GLY A 68 -6.07 19.48 -26.86
N PHE A 69 -6.58 18.93 -25.76
CA PHE A 69 -6.41 19.49 -24.42
C PHE A 69 -5.00 19.16 -23.92
N GLY A 70 -4.27 20.16 -23.45
CA GLY A 70 -2.87 19.99 -23.02
C GLY A 70 -2.71 19.11 -21.78
N THR A 71 -3.74 19.02 -20.93
CA THR A 71 -3.74 18.18 -19.72
C THR A 71 -5.11 17.56 -19.50
N LYS A 72 -5.16 16.45 -18.77
CA LYS A 72 -6.44 15.83 -18.36
C LYS A 72 -7.27 16.75 -17.46
N ALA A 73 -6.63 17.57 -16.64
CA ALA A 73 -7.31 18.55 -15.81
C ALA A 73 -8.03 19.61 -16.67
N MET A 74 -7.37 20.10 -17.73
CA MET A 74 -7.97 21.03 -18.68
C MET A 74 -9.16 20.43 -19.44
N GLU A 75 -9.05 19.18 -19.87
CA GLU A 75 -10.15 18.43 -20.50
C GLU A 75 -11.35 18.29 -19.55
N LEU A 76 -11.09 17.92 -18.29
CA LEU A 76 -12.14 17.82 -17.28
C LEU A 76 -12.74 19.19 -16.91
N ALA A 77 -11.97 20.28 -16.96
CA ALA A 77 -12.50 21.64 -16.77
C ALA A 77 -13.41 22.05 -17.93
N ALA A 78 -13.07 21.63 -19.14
CA ALA A 78 -13.82 21.95 -20.36
C ALA A 78 -15.17 21.20 -20.47
N ASP A 79 -15.32 20.03 -19.85
CA ASP A 79 -16.59 19.31 -19.72
C ASP A 79 -17.50 20.04 -18.71
N VAL A 80 -18.13 21.13 -19.14
CA VAL A 80 -18.88 22.01 -18.24
C VAL A 80 -20.26 21.49 -17.86
N ASN A 81 -20.80 20.54 -18.63
CA ASN A 81 -22.09 19.91 -18.37
C ASN A 81 -21.96 18.56 -17.62
N TYR A 82 -20.74 18.11 -17.32
CA TYR A 82 -20.47 16.85 -16.62
C TYR A 82 -20.99 15.59 -17.35
N ASP A 83 -21.00 15.58 -18.70
CA ASP A 83 -21.38 14.39 -19.46
C ASP A 83 -20.22 13.40 -19.68
N GLY A 84 -19.02 13.78 -19.27
CA GLY A 84 -17.79 13.00 -19.37
C GLY A 84 -16.96 13.29 -20.61
N SER A 85 -17.36 14.27 -21.43
CA SER A 85 -16.68 14.60 -22.68
C SER A 85 -16.67 16.10 -22.96
N ALA A 86 -15.49 16.68 -23.13
CA ALA A 86 -15.38 18.08 -23.55
C ALA A 86 -15.65 18.22 -25.05
N THR A 87 -16.77 18.79 -25.42
CA THR A 87 -17.27 18.86 -26.79
C THR A 87 -17.68 20.27 -27.20
N VAL A 88 -18.14 20.42 -28.45
CA VAL A 88 -18.75 21.70 -28.94
C VAL A 88 -19.99 22.06 -28.12
N ALA A 89 -20.73 21.10 -27.58
CA ALA A 89 -21.88 21.33 -26.74
C ALA A 89 -21.50 22.14 -25.49
N ASP A 90 -20.38 21.76 -24.84
CA ASP A 90 -19.82 22.43 -23.67
C ASP A 90 -19.37 23.86 -23.99
N LEU A 91 -18.69 24.02 -25.14
CA LEU A 91 -18.27 25.33 -25.61
C LEU A 91 -19.48 26.25 -25.82
N VAL A 92 -20.57 25.75 -26.39
CA VAL A 92 -21.83 26.51 -26.57
C VAL A 92 -22.48 26.86 -25.23
N LEU A 93 -22.50 25.94 -24.28
CA LEU A 93 -23.03 26.18 -22.93
C LEU A 93 -22.18 27.22 -22.21
N LEU A 94 -20.86 27.15 -22.28
CA LEU A 94 -19.94 28.09 -21.69
C LEU A 94 -20.14 29.50 -22.29
N GLN A 95 -20.31 29.61 -23.61
CA GLN A 95 -20.59 30.87 -24.30
C GLN A 95 -21.93 31.47 -23.88
N LYS A 96 -23.01 30.67 -23.77
CA LYS A 96 -24.31 31.12 -23.30
C LYS A 96 -24.25 31.61 -21.85
N TYR A 97 -23.48 30.92 -21.00
CA TYR A 97 -23.30 31.33 -19.62
C TYR A 97 -22.51 32.65 -19.52
N ALA A 98 -21.36 32.76 -20.22
CA ALA A 98 -20.57 33.99 -20.25
C ALA A 98 -21.34 35.20 -20.82
N ALA A 99 -22.20 34.96 -21.82
CA ALA A 99 -23.10 35.95 -22.40
C ALA A 99 -24.34 36.26 -21.51
N ARG A 100 -24.45 35.62 -20.33
CA ARG A 100 -25.61 35.72 -19.42
C ARG A 100 -26.95 35.33 -20.05
N MET A 101 -26.92 34.51 -21.09
CA MET A 101 -28.11 33.94 -21.74
C MET A 101 -28.73 32.80 -20.91
N ILE A 102 -27.92 32.14 -20.10
CA ILE A 102 -28.33 31.15 -19.08
C ILE A 102 -27.73 31.56 -17.73
N ARG A 103 -28.42 31.23 -16.63
CA ARG A 103 -27.96 31.56 -15.26
C ARG A 103 -27.08 30.50 -14.67
N GLU A 104 -27.21 29.25 -15.12
CA GLU A 104 -26.46 28.07 -14.72
C GLU A 104 -26.26 27.17 -15.92
N ILE A 105 -25.20 26.36 -15.89
CA ILE A 105 -24.95 25.32 -16.90
C ILE A 105 -25.61 24.04 -16.37
N PRO A 106 -26.59 23.46 -17.10
CA PRO A 106 -27.23 22.22 -16.63
C PRO A 106 -26.25 21.05 -16.68
N ALA A 107 -26.14 20.34 -15.59
CA ALA A 107 -25.37 19.07 -15.56
C ALA A 107 -26.16 17.96 -16.27
N ALA A 108 -25.43 17.07 -16.96
CA ALA A 108 -25.99 15.85 -17.49
C ALA A 108 -26.45 14.94 -16.36
N GLN A 109 -27.50 14.16 -16.57
CA GLN A 109 -27.96 13.16 -15.60
C GLN A 109 -27.02 11.95 -15.55
N ILE A 110 -26.45 11.59 -16.70
CA ILE A 110 -25.54 10.46 -16.86
C ILE A 110 -24.27 10.96 -17.53
N ALA A 111 -23.12 10.75 -16.89
CA ALA A 111 -21.80 10.98 -17.47
C ALA A 111 -21.22 9.64 -17.98
N ARG A 112 -20.47 9.66 -19.09
CA ARG A 112 -19.79 8.48 -19.64
C ARG A 112 -18.29 8.71 -19.78
N TYR A 113 -17.50 7.73 -19.36
CA TYR A 113 -16.04 7.74 -19.45
C TYR A 113 -15.54 6.45 -20.10
N ASP A 114 -14.98 6.57 -21.32
CA ASP A 114 -14.48 5.43 -22.08
C ASP A 114 -13.23 4.82 -21.42
N ALA A 115 -13.16 3.49 -21.31
CA ALA A 115 -12.06 2.79 -20.65
C ALA A 115 -10.72 2.97 -21.34
N ILE A 116 -10.72 3.19 -22.66
CA ILE A 116 -9.50 3.47 -23.44
C ILE A 116 -8.86 4.83 -23.13
N LYS A 117 -9.58 5.73 -22.46
CA LYS A 117 -9.09 7.05 -22.02
C LYS A 117 -8.68 7.08 -20.56
N ALA A 118 -8.87 5.97 -19.84
CA ALA A 118 -8.47 5.83 -18.45
C ALA A 118 -6.97 5.49 -18.34
N ASP A 119 -6.39 5.75 -17.17
CA ASP A 119 -5.04 5.30 -16.85
C ASP A 119 -5.11 3.80 -16.50
N PHE A 120 -4.23 2.95 -17.04
CA PHE A 120 -4.24 1.53 -16.73
C PHE A 120 -2.83 0.95 -16.64
N THR A 121 -2.70 -0.16 -15.91
CA THR A 121 -1.48 -0.96 -15.81
C THR A 121 -1.80 -2.40 -16.18
N GLN A 122 -0.83 -3.08 -16.78
CA GLN A 122 -0.98 -4.49 -17.19
C GLN A 122 -2.23 -4.70 -18.04
N GLY A 123 -2.31 -3.99 -19.15
CA GLY A 123 -3.42 -4.06 -20.10
C GLY A 123 -3.08 -3.47 -21.46
N ILE A 124 -3.96 -3.69 -22.42
CA ILE A 124 -3.87 -3.16 -23.78
C ILE A 124 -5.24 -2.71 -24.27
N THR A 125 -5.27 -1.84 -25.26
CA THR A 125 -6.51 -1.51 -25.98
C THR A 125 -6.63 -2.37 -27.23
N GLU A 126 -7.80 -2.93 -27.48
CA GLU A 126 -8.05 -3.82 -28.62
C GLU A 126 -9.43 -3.64 -29.24
N THR A 127 -9.58 -4.23 -30.45
CA THR A 127 -10.81 -4.19 -31.26
C THR A 127 -11.30 -5.58 -31.68
N ILE A 128 -10.71 -6.65 -31.11
CA ILE A 128 -10.91 -8.04 -31.57
C ILE A 128 -12.34 -8.53 -31.30
N ASN A 129 -12.88 -8.22 -30.14
CA ASN A 129 -14.20 -8.71 -29.72
C ASN A 129 -15.27 -7.63 -29.96
N ALA A 130 -16.13 -7.85 -30.97
CA ALA A 130 -17.17 -6.91 -31.34
C ALA A 130 -18.20 -6.64 -30.21
N GLY A 131 -18.96 -5.54 -30.32
CA GLY A 131 -20.07 -5.20 -29.43
C GLY A 131 -19.76 -4.08 -28.42
N TYR A 132 -18.50 -3.61 -28.33
CA TYR A 132 -18.15 -2.36 -27.66
C TYR A 132 -18.64 -1.15 -28.48
N THR A 133 -18.67 0.03 -27.88
CA THR A 133 -19.28 1.24 -28.46
C THR A 133 -18.32 2.42 -28.62
N ALA A 134 -17.13 2.37 -27.99
CA ALA A 134 -16.05 3.33 -28.21
C ALA A 134 -15.21 2.96 -29.44
N ASP A 135 -14.06 3.60 -29.67
CA ASP A 135 -13.16 3.27 -30.78
C ASP A 135 -12.44 1.93 -30.58
N ALA A 136 -12.27 1.51 -29.32
CA ALA A 136 -11.70 0.26 -28.86
C ALA A 136 -12.20 -0.04 -27.44
N TYR A 137 -11.80 -1.16 -26.87
CA TYR A 137 -12.04 -1.48 -25.45
C TYR A 137 -10.71 -1.76 -24.74
N LEU A 138 -10.71 -1.67 -23.41
CA LEU A 138 -9.57 -2.04 -22.56
C LEU A 138 -9.64 -3.54 -22.25
N ASN A 139 -8.57 -4.26 -22.57
CA ASN A 139 -8.32 -5.64 -22.14
C ASN A 139 -7.20 -5.64 -21.09
N LEU A 140 -7.54 -5.91 -19.83
CA LEU A 140 -6.57 -6.08 -18.77
C LEU A 140 -5.89 -7.45 -18.86
N ASN A 141 -4.59 -7.52 -18.57
CA ASN A 141 -3.86 -8.79 -18.55
C ASN A 141 -4.49 -9.77 -17.56
N ASN A 142 -4.35 -11.06 -17.86
CA ASN A 142 -4.77 -12.14 -16.96
C ASN A 142 -3.77 -12.27 -15.80
N GLU A 143 -3.73 -11.26 -14.95
CA GLU A 143 -2.78 -11.14 -13.84
C GLU A 143 -3.45 -10.50 -12.63
N LEU A 144 -3.11 -11.00 -11.45
CA LEU A 144 -3.47 -10.34 -10.20
C LEU A 144 -2.85 -8.92 -10.17
N GLY A 145 -3.65 -7.92 -9.80
CA GLY A 145 -3.17 -6.54 -9.71
C GLY A 145 -3.23 -5.74 -11.01
N SER A 146 -3.65 -6.34 -12.16
CA SER A 146 -3.94 -5.54 -13.35
C SER A 146 -5.03 -4.52 -13.03
N SER A 147 -4.87 -3.25 -13.46
CA SER A 147 -5.71 -2.17 -12.95
C SER A 147 -6.09 -1.12 -13.97
N VAL A 148 -7.20 -0.43 -13.70
CA VAL A 148 -7.66 0.75 -14.44
C VAL A 148 -8.09 1.83 -13.46
N THR A 149 -7.75 3.10 -13.76
CA THR A 149 -8.14 4.26 -12.97
C THR A 149 -8.88 5.26 -13.88
N PHE A 150 -10.15 5.44 -13.60
CA PHE A 150 -10.98 6.47 -14.25
C PHE A 150 -10.87 7.78 -13.48
N ARG A 151 -10.48 8.85 -14.17
CA ARG A 151 -10.58 10.21 -13.64
C ARG A 151 -11.91 10.80 -14.10
N VAL A 152 -12.78 11.04 -13.14
CA VAL A 152 -14.16 11.46 -13.37
C VAL A 152 -14.45 12.78 -12.65
N SER A 153 -15.48 13.49 -13.10
CA SER A 153 -15.89 14.75 -12.48
C SER A 153 -17.38 14.75 -12.23
N VAL A 154 -17.79 15.15 -11.02
CA VAL A 154 -19.20 15.21 -10.63
C VAL A 154 -19.57 16.58 -10.03
N PRO A 155 -20.83 17.05 -10.27
CA PRO A 155 -21.24 18.40 -9.85
C PRO A 155 -21.45 18.54 -8.34
N LYS A 156 -21.77 17.47 -7.64
CA LYS A 156 -22.13 17.49 -6.21
C LYS A 156 -21.50 16.31 -5.48
N THR A 157 -21.20 16.51 -4.20
CA THR A 157 -20.89 15.40 -3.31
C THR A 157 -22.14 14.56 -3.06
N GLY A 158 -22.01 13.24 -3.15
CA GLY A 158 -23.15 12.34 -2.95
C GLY A 158 -22.83 10.90 -3.39
N ASN A 159 -23.90 10.12 -3.47
CA ASN A 159 -23.85 8.74 -3.94
C ASN A 159 -24.03 8.69 -5.46
N TYR A 160 -23.21 7.91 -6.12
CA TYR A 160 -23.27 7.74 -7.57
C TYR A 160 -23.31 6.27 -7.92
N LEU A 161 -24.30 5.89 -8.74
CA LEU A 161 -24.30 4.61 -9.41
C LEU A 161 -23.21 4.63 -10.50
N VAL A 162 -22.16 3.88 -10.29
CA VAL A 162 -21.08 3.65 -11.24
C VAL A 162 -21.38 2.35 -11.97
N THR A 163 -21.69 2.45 -13.27
CA THR A 163 -22.03 1.30 -14.09
C THR A 163 -20.89 1.00 -15.06
N PHE A 164 -20.30 -0.19 -14.95
CA PHE A 164 -19.26 -0.69 -15.85
C PHE A 164 -19.90 -1.49 -16.99
N ARG A 165 -19.62 -1.11 -18.24
CA ARG A 165 -19.97 -1.93 -19.41
C ARG A 165 -18.80 -2.85 -19.74
N VAL A 166 -19.04 -4.14 -19.56
CA VAL A 166 -17.97 -5.15 -19.59
C VAL A 166 -18.36 -6.38 -20.40
N ALA A 167 -17.34 -7.10 -20.90
CA ALA A 167 -17.47 -8.45 -21.40
C ALA A 167 -16.54 -9.41 -20.64
N ASN A 168 -17.10 -10.49 -20.12
CA ASN A 168 -16.37 -11.60 -19.53
C ASN A 168 -16.78 -12.92 -20.20
N GLY A 169 -16.03 -13.35 -21.19
CA GLY A 169 -16.26 -14.59 -21.91
C GLY A 169 -15.73 -15.84 -21.22
N SER A 170 -15.07 -15.69 -20.05
CA SER A 170 -14.61 -16.84 -19.25
C SER A 170 -15.77 -17.47 -18.47
N ALA A 171 -15.55 -18.70 -17.99
CA ALA A 171 -16.51 -19.36 -17.09
C ALA A 171 -16.49 -18.79 -15.68
N ASN A 172 -15.40 -18.14 -15.29
CA ASN A 172 -15.15 -17.68 -13.93
C ASN A 172 -15.55 -16.21 -13.74
N ASN A 173 -15.89 -15.85 -12.50
CA ASN A 173 -15.98 -14.45 -12.08
C ASN A 173 -14.59 -13.80 -12.17
N ARG A 174 -14.53 -12.54 -12.61
CA ARG A 174 -13.31 -11.71 -12.68
C ARG A 174 -13.46 -10.48 -11.78
N PRO A 175 -13.54 -10.67 -10.46
CA PRO A 175 -13.80 -9.57 -9.54
C PRO A 175 -12.66 -8.56 -9.53
N MET A 176 -13.04 -7.31 -9.25
CA MET A 176 -12.06 -6.24 -9.05
C MET A 176 -12.36 -5.50 -7.74
N MET A 177 -11.28 -5.10 -7.07
CA MET A 177 -11.34 -4.25 -5.88
C MET A 177 -11.35 -2.79 -6.29
N LEU A 178 -12.38 -2.07 -5.90
CA LEU A 178 -12.55 -0.66 -6.19
C LEU A 178 -12.06 0.20 -5.03
N SER A 179 -11.50 1.36 -5.35
CA SER A 179 -11.22 2.43 -4.40
C SER A 179 -11.53 3.78 -5.01
N VAL A 180 -11.87 4.76 -4.16
CA VAL A 180 -12.17 6.13 -4.56
C VAL A 180 -11.13 7.06 -3.96
N ASN A 181 -10.54 7.95 -4.78
CA ASN A 181 -9.60 8.99 -4.37
C ASN A 181 -8.40 8.48 -3.53
N GLY A 182 -7.94 7.25 -3.80
CA GLY A 182 -6.85 6.62 -3.05
C GLY A 182 -7.18 6.34 -1.57
N GLY A 183 -8.46 6.45 -1.17
CA GLY A 183 -8.91 6.15 0.19
C GLY A 183 -8.68 4.69 0.58
N THR A 184 -8.83 4.40 1.88
CA THR A 184 -8.66 3.05 2.46
C THR A 184 -9.86 2.14 2.23
N ASP A 185 -11.04 2.70 2.02
CA ASP A 185 -12.25 1.92 1.76
C ASP A 185 -12.11 1.14 0.46
N ARG A 186 -12.54 -0.08 0.48
CA ARG A 186 -12.53 -0.99 -0.67
C ARG A 186 -13.93 -1.51 -0.91
N TRP A 187 -14.29 -1.64 -2.18
CA TRP A 187 -15.54 -2.26 -2.63
C TRP A 187 -15.19 -3.35 -3.63
N ARG A 188 -15.77 -4.51 -3.47
CA ARG A 188 -15.60 -5.59 -4.43
C ARG A 188 -16.72 -5.54 -5.46
N GLN A 189 -16.35 -5.40 -6.73
CA GLN A 189 -17.26 -5.50 -7.86
C GLN A 189 -17.05 -6.84 -8.58
N ASP A 190 -18.08 -7.66 -8.57
CA ASP A 190 -18.09 -8.92 -9.30
C ASP A 190 -18.43 -8.69 -10.78
N PHE A 191 -17.62 -9.28 -11.65
CA PHE A 191 -17.85 -9.30 -13.08
C PHE A 191 -18.07 -10.75 -13.53
N LEU A 192 -19.28 -11.25 -13.25
CA LEU A 192 -19.69 -12.59 -13.64
C LEU A 192 -19.64 -12.77 -15.15
N THR A 193 -19.55 -14.03 -15.61
CA THR A 193 -19.53 -14.35 -17.04
C THR A 193 -20.68 -13.69 -17.80
N THR A 194 -20.39 -13.16 -18.98
CA THR A 194 -21.40 -12.65 -19.92
C THR A 194 -21.73 -13.68 -21.00
N GLY A 195 -21.11 -14.87 -20.94
CA GLY A 195 -21.32 -15.98 -21.87
C GLY A 195 -20.33 -15.99 -23.06
N ALA A 196 -19.88 -14.82 -23.51
CA ALA A 196 -18.87 -14.68 -24.55
C ALA A 196 -18.17 -13.33 -24.48
N TRP A 197 -16.95 -13.21 -25.02
CA TRP A 197 -16.18 -11.96 -25.11
C TRP A 197 -16.82 -10.89 -26.02
N THR A 198 -17.79 -11.27 -26.84
CA THR A 198 -18.58 -10.37 -27.69
C THR A 198 -19.92 -9.98 -27.09
N VAL A 199 -20.25 -10.49 -25.91
CA VAL A 199 -21.49 -10.15 -25.19
C VAL A 199 -21.14 -9.17 -24.06
N TRP A 200 -21.60 -7.96 -24.21
CA TRP A 200 -21.34 -6.85 -23.29
C TRP A 200 -22.54 -6.65 -22.37
N GLN A 201 -22.29 -6.52 -21.08
CA GLN A 201 -23.33 -6.32 -20.06
C GLN A 201 -22.89 -5.21 -19.08
N ASP A 202 -23.90 -4.60 -18.46
CA ASP A 202 -23.72 -3.57 -17.47
C ASP A 202 -23.62 -4.19 -16.07
N ARG A 203 -22.73 -3.65 -15.24
CA ARG A 203 -22.54 -4.03 -13.82
C ARG A 203 -22.41 -2.76 -13.00
N GLY A 204 -23.36 -2.54 -12.09
CA GLY A 204 -23.44 -1.32 -11.29
C GLY A 204 -22.98 -1.52 -9.86
N ILE A 205 -22.45 -0.45 -9.28
CA ILE A 205 -22.14 -0.32 -7.85
C ILE A 205 -22.33 1.13 -7.42
N VAL A 206 -22.83 1.36 -6.22
CA VAL A 206 -22.99 2.72 -5.69
C VAL A 206 -21.76 3.11 -4.87
N LEU A 207 -21.06 4.17 -5.28
CA LEU A 207 -19.87 4.69 -4.64
C LEU A 207 -20.06 6.13 -4.17
N PRO A 208 -19.38 6.57 -3.07
CA PRO A 208 -19.38 7.96 -2.62
C PRO A 208 -18.39 8.77 -3.47
N LEU A 209 -18.85 9.84 -4.10
CA LEU A 209 -18.00 10.78 -4.82
C LEU A 209 -18.10 12.18 -4.22
N GLN A 210 -17.01 12.93 -4.30
CA GLN A 210 -16.96 14.33 -3.87
C GLN A 210 -17.20 15.26 -5.06
N ALA A 211 -17.78 16.44 -4.83
CA ALA A 211 -17.92 17.45 -5.88
C ALA A 211 -16.54 17.76 -6.50
N GLY A 212 -16.48 17.82 -7.83
CA GLY A 212 -15.24 18.02 -8.58
C GLY A 212 -14.63 16.72 -9.09
N ILE A 213 -13.29 16.68 -9.21
CA ILE A 213 -12.56 15.54 -9.76
C ILE A 213 -12.43 14.42 -8.73
N ASN A 214 -12.72 13.19 -9.19
CA ASN A 214 -12.49 11.96 -8.42
C ASN A 214 -11.67 10.99 -9.25
N SER A 215 -10.97 10.06 -8.59
CA SER A 215 -10.39 8.88 -9.18
C SER A 215 -11.13 7.64 -8.71
N ILE A 216 -11.57 6.80 -9.64
CA ILE A 216 -12.14 5.48 -9.36
C ILE A 216 -11.14 4.46 -9.88
N THR A 217 -10.47 3.75 -8.99
CA THR A 217 -9.48 2.74 -9.36
C THR A 217 -10.07 1.36 -9.15
N ALA A 218 -9.98 0.50 -10.16
CA ALA A 218 -10.35 -0.91 -10.11
C ALA A 218 -9.10 -1.76 -10.31
N VAL A 219 -8.84 -2.68 -9.38
CA VAL A 219 -7.67 -3.58 -9.38
C VAL A 219 -8.17 -5.01 -9.41
N SER A 220 -7.63 -5.84 -10.29
CA SER A 220 -7.97 -7.26 -10.38
C SER A 220 -7.66 -8.00 -9.10
N ASP A 221 -8.64 -8.73 -8.58
CA ASP A 221 -8.57 -9.51 -7.34
C ASP A 221 -8.24 -11.00 -7.58
N THR A 222 -7.95 -11.37 -8.83
CA THR A 222 -7.58 -12.74 -9.22
C THR A 222 -6.49 -12.76 -10.28
N ALA A 223 -5.79 -13.91 -10.40
CA ALA A 223 -4.82 -14.15 -11.45
C ALA A 223 -5.44 -14.26 -12.86
N GLU A 224 -6.76 -14.28 -12.97
CA GLU A 224 -7.48 -14.26 -14.24
C GLU A 224 -7.63 -12.84 -14.80
N GLY A 225 -7.22 -11.82 -14.04
CA GLY A 225 -7.35 -10.42 -14.44
C GLY A 225 -8.79 -9.88 -14.35
N GLY A 226 -8.99 -8.66 -14.82
CA GLY A 226 -10.31 -8.05 -14.96
C GLY A 226 -11.05 -8.47 -16.22
N PRO A 227 -12.33 -8.06 -16.40
CA PRO A 227 -13.07 -8.23 -17.66
C PRO A 227 -12.54 -7.27 -18.74
N ASN A 228 -12.93 -7.46 -19.99
CA ASN A 228 -12.83 -6.42 -21.01
C ASN A 228 -13.79 -5.27 -20.63
N MET A 229 -13.33 -4.02 -20.75
CA MET A 229 -14.09 -2.82 -20.38
C MET A 229 -14.27 -1.89 -21.56
N ASP A 230 -15.51 -1.48 -21.83
CA ASP A 230 -15.87 -0.49 -22.86
C ASP A 230 -15.84 0.92 -22.25
N TYR A 231 -16.65 1.16 -21.19
CA TYR A 231 -16.76 2.42 -20.48
C TYR A 231 -17.31 2.24 -19.07
N ILE A 232 -17.31 3.33 -18.32
CA ILE A 232 -18.18 3.47 -17.15
C ILE A 232 -19.17 4.61 -17.36
N THR A 233 -20.33 4.53 -16.71
CA THR A 233 -21.24 5.66 -16.57
C THR A 233 -21.42 6.01 -15.09
N LEU A 234 -21.69 7.28 -14.83
CA LEU A 234 -22.01 7.81 -13.50
C LEU A 234 -23.38 8.45 -13.52
N GLU A 235 -24.22 8.09 -12.59
CA GLU A 235 -25.54 8.69 -12.35
C GLU A 235 -25.68 8.96 -10.86
N GLN A 236 -26.05 10.21 -10.49
CA GLN A 236 -26.31 10.54 -9.09
C GLN A 236 -27.56 9.79 -8.63
N THR A 237 -27.51 9.18 -7.43
CA THR A 237 -28.57 8.35 -6.89
C THR A 237 -28.79 8.62 -5.40
N ASP A 238 -29.98 8.33 -4.91
CA ASP A 238 -30.32 8.28 -3.48
C ASP A 238 -30.14 6.88 -2.88
N GLU A 239 -29.73 5.90 -3.69
CA GLU A 239 -29.42 4.55 -3.24
C GLU A 239 -28.26 4.57 -2.23
N PRO A 240 -28.27 3.66 -1.24
CA PRO A 240 -27.20 3.59 -0.26
C PRO A 240 -25.87 3.16 -0.93
N ILE A 241 -24.75 3.68 -0.40
CA ILE A 241 -23.42 3.25 -0.79
C ILE A 241 -23.32 1.74 -0.60
N ALA A 242 -22.67 1.07 -1.56
CA ALA A 242 -22.36 -0.36 -1.43
C ALA A 242 -21.57 -0.63 -0.12
N GLU A 243 -21.79 -1.75 0.49
CA GLU A 243 -21.01 -2.14 1.68
C GLU A 243 -19.53 -2.25 1.31
N THR A 244 -18.68 -1.71 2.17
CA THR A 244 -17.23 -1.87 2.02
C THR A 244 -16.88 -3.35 2.13
N TYR A 245 -16.05 -3.82 1.22
CA TYR A 245 -15.62 -5.20 1.21
C TYR A 245 -14.70 -5.46 2.40
N VAL A 246 -15.18 -6.23 3.34
CA VAL A 246 -14.35 -6.89 4.33
C VAL A 246 -14.09 -8.28 3.79
N LYS A 247 -12.82 -8.58 3.43
CA LYS A 247 -12.48 -9.94 3.00
C LYS A 247 -13.00 -10.92 4.07
N PRO A 248 -13.90 -11.85 3.73
CA PRO A 248 -14.35 -12.82 4.72
C PRO A 248 -13.12 -13.47 5.34
N ALA A 249 -13.06 -13.55 6.67
CA ALA A 249 -12.09 -14.43 7.30
C ALA A 249 -12.36 -15.82 6.70
N GLU A 250 -11.47 -16.28 5.83
CA GLU A 250 -11.56 -17.63 5.30
C GLU A 250 -11.45 -18.54 6.52
N THR A 251 -12.57 -19.14 6.91
CA THR A 251 -12.58 -20.09 7.99
C THR A 251 -11.69 -21.24 7.56
N GLN A 252 -10.66 -21.47 8.35
CA GLN A 252 -9.80 -22.64 8.17
C GLN A 252 -10.69 -23.88 8.04
N PRO A 253 -10.42 -24.79 7.09
CA PRO A 253 -11.16 -26.04 7.00
C PRO A 253 -11.16 -26.71 8.38
N ALA A 254 -12.33 -27.07 8.87
CA ALA A 254 -12.47 -27.70 10.17
C ALA A 254 -11.52 -28.91 10.26
N GLY A 255 -10.52 -28.84 11.15
CA GLY A 255 -9.53 -29.90 11.37
C GLY A 255 -8.12 -29.64 10.86
N SER A 256 -7.83 -28.48 10.24
CA SER A 256 -6.44 -28.12 9.91
C SER A 256 -5.81 -27.29 11.04
N ASN A 257 -4.65 -27.72 11.52
CA ASN A 257 -3.88 -26.96 12.50
C ASN A 257 -3.29 -25.70 11.85
N PRO A 258 -3.44 -24.52 12.46
CA PRO A 258 -2.84 -23.28 11.93
C PRO A 258 -1.31 -23.33 12.02
N THR A 259 -0.67 -22.66 11.07
CA THR A 259 0.78 -22.47 11.07
C THR A 259 1.11 -21.01 11.33
N ILE A 260 2.03 -20.74 12.25
CA ILE A 260 2.65 -19.44 12.42
C ILE A 260 3.90 -19.39 11.56
N TYR A 261 3.87 -18.62 10.48
CA TYR A 261 5.06 -18.27 9.72
C TYR A 261 5.73 -17.07 10.39
N ILE A 262 7.07 -17.09 10.53
CA ILE A 262 7.80 -15.99 11.14
C ILE A 262 8.78 -15.42 10.12
N ALA A 263 8.60 -14.17 9.72
CA ALA A 263 9.53 -13.37 8.95
C ALA A 263 10.36 -12.50 9.91
N GLY A 264 11.68 -12.53 9.79
CA GLY A 264 12.53 -11.76 10.69
C GLY A 264 14.02 -11.86 10.38
N ASP A 265 14.80 -11.29 11.27
CA ASP A 265 16.25 -11.19 11.17
C ASP A 265 17.01 -12.24 12.03
N SER A 266 18.29 -11.94 12.33
CA SER A 266 19.17 -12.80 13.14
C SER A 266 18.70 -13.02 14.57
N THR A 267 17.91 -12.13 15.14
CA THR A 267 17.40 -12.26 16.51
C THR A 267 16.21 -13.22 16.60
N VAL A 268 15.65 -13.58 15.44
CA VAL A 268 14.48 -14.47 15.29
C VAL A 268 14.88 -15.84 14.73
N GLN A 269 15.94 -15.91 13.93
CA GLN A 269 16.36 -17.10 13.17
C GLN A 269 16.59 -18.33 14.04
N THR A 270 16.20 -19.51 13.53
CA THR A 270 16.66 -20.81 14.06
C THR A 270 18.05 -21.12 13.52
N TYR A 271 19.04 -21.21 14.40
CA TYR A 271 20.42 -21.51 14.03
C TYR A 271 20.73 -23.00 14.14
N ARG A 272 21.63 -23.48 13.27
CA ARG A 272 22.16 -24.84 13.33
C ARG A 272 23.06 -25.02 14.58
N ALA A 273 23.24 -26.24 15.05
CA ALA A 273 24.06 -26.55 16.21
C ALA A 273 25.50 -26.01 16.14
N SER A 274 26.07 -25.85 14.93
CA SER A 274 27.40 -25.25 14.73
C SER A 274 27.51 -23.77 15.14
N TYR A 275 26.40 -23.08 15.35
CA TYR A 275 26.36 -21.71 15.83
C TYR A 275 26.13 -21.59 17.33
N ALA A 276 26.01 -22.77 18.04
CA ALA A 276 25.81 -22.72 19.49
C ALA A 276 26.89 -21.88 20.18
N PRO A 277 26.53 -21.06 21.19
CA PRO A 277 25.23 -20.98 21.86
C PRO A 277 24.22 -19.99 21.24
N GLN A 278 24.46 -19.47 20.04
CA GLN A 278 23.59 -18.49 19.37
C GLN A 278 22.25 -19.09 18.95
N GLN A 279 21.14 -18.45 19.34
CA GLN A 279 19.80 -18.77 18.88
C GLN A 279 18.94 -17.51 18.77
N GLY A 280 17.91 -17.55 17.88
CA GLY A 280 16.87 -16.56 17.84
C GLY A 280 15.60 -17.04 18.52
N TRP A 281 14.74 -16.12 18.96
CA TRP A 281 13.53 -16.46 19.74
C TRP A 281 12.52 -17.30 18.93
N GLY A 282 12.46 -17.15 17.62
CA GLY A 282 11.56 -17.92 16.76
C GLY A 282 11.84 -19.43 16.78
N ALA A 283 13.03 -19.85 17.22
CA ALA A 283 13.37 -21.26 17.39
C ALA A 283 12.59 -21.94 18.52
N TYR A 284 12.11 -21.16 19.50
CA TYR A 284 11.50 -21.67 20.73
C TYR A 284 10.04 -21.28 20.91
N LEU A 285 9.44 -20.57 19.97
CA LEU A 285 8.03 -20.14 20.09
C LEU A 285 7.09 -21.35 20.24
N ALA A 286 7.36 -22.45 19.50
CA ALA A 286 6.58 -23.68 19.57
C ALA A 286 6.57 -24.33 20.97
N ASP A 287 7.60 -24.12 21.80
CA ASP A 287 7.67 -24.67 23.15
C ASP A 287 6.57 -24.14 24.07
N TYR A 288 6.06 -22.96 23.77
CA TYR A 288 5.02 -22.24 24.52
C TYR A 288 3.62 -22.37 23.91
N LEU A 289 3.48 -23.16 22.84
CA LEU A 289 2.21 -23.44 22.18
C LEU A 289 1.83 -24.91 22.34
N ASP A 290 0.56 -25.23 22.31
CA ASP A 290 0.09 -26.60 22.26
C ASP A 290 0.37 -27.25 20.88
N SER A 291 0.13 -28.53 20.75
CA SER A 291 0.44 -29.30 19.53
C SER A 291 -0.51 -29.05 18.36
N SER A 292 -1.53 -28.25 18.54
CA SER A 292 -2.47 -27.90 17.46
C SER A 292 -2.00 -26.73 16.60
N VAL A 293 -0.92 -26.04 17.01
CA VAL A 293 -0.31 -24.94 16.26
C VAL A 293 1.08 -25.32 15.81
N SER A 294 1.37 -25.19 14.52
CA SER A 294 2.71 -25.37 13.97
C SER A 294 3.46 -24.03 13.88
N VAL A 295 4.80 -24.04 13.99
CA VAL A 295 5.63 -22.86 13.79
C VAL A 295 6.61 -23.10 12.64
N SER A 296 6.58 -22.25 11.64
CA SER A 296 7.47 -22.22 10.48
C SER A 296 8.35 -20.98 10.53
N ASN A 297 9.49 -21.06 11.23
CA ASN A 297 10.41 -19.94 11.33
C ASN A 297 11.22 -19.75 10.04
N ARG A 298 10.93 -18.69 9.29
CA ARG A 298 11.58 -18.33 8.01
C ARG A 298 12.59 -17.19 8.15
N ALA A 299 12.83 -16.73 9.38
CA ALA A 299 13.77 -15.65 9.67
C ALA A 299 15.20 -15.99 9.25
N ILE A 300 15.96 -15.01 8.79
CA ILE A 300 17.33 -15.16 8.31
C ILE A 300 18.21 -14.01 8.78
N ALA A 301 19.38 -14.36 9.30
CA ALA A 301 20.39 -13.43 9.78
C ALA A 301 20.75 -12.36 8.72
N GLY A 302 20.92 -11.14 9.20
CA GLY A 302 21.33 -10.02 8.39
C GLY A 302 20.27 -9.50 7.42
N ARG A 303 19.02 -9.90 7.51
CA ARG A 303 17.93 -9.37 6.68
C ARG A 303 17.22 -8.23 7.39
N SER A 304 16.91 -7.21 6.60
CA SER A 304 15.94 -6.15 6.93
C SER A 304 14.59 -6.48 6.30
N SER A 305 13.55 -5.72 6.59
CA SER A 305 12.26 -5.82 5.91
C SER A 305 12.44 -5.72 4.39
N LYS A 306 13.25 -4.74 3.95
CA LYS A 306 13.64 -4.53 2.55
C LYS A 306 14.33 -5.75 1.95
N SER A 307 15.47 -6.17 2.50
CA SER A 307 16.28 -7.22 1.87
C SER A 307 15.64 -8.62 1.96
N PHE A 308 14.77 -8.86 2.92
CA PHE A 308 13.96 -10.07 2.97
C PHE A 308 12.92 -10.10 1.85
N TYR A 309 12.26 -8.96 1.59
CA TYR A 309 11.33 -8.76 0.49
C TYR A 309 12.05 -8.87 -0.87
N ASP A 310 13.09 -8.06 -1.10
CA ASP A 310 13.82 -8.00 -2.37
C ASP A 310 14.44 -9.35 -2.78
N ASN A 311 14.71 -10.23 -1.82
CA ASN A 311 15.23 -11.59 -2.07
C ASN A 311 14.11 -12.64 -2.31
N GLY A 312 12.85 -12.24 -2.51
CA GLY A 312 11.71 -13.13 -2.78
C GLY A 312 11.33 -14.05 -1.62
N ARG A 313 11.76 -13.71 -0.38
CA ARG A 313 11.51 -14.58 0.78
C ARG A 313 10.10 -14.44 1.30
N LEU A 314 9.53 -13.24 1.18
CA LEU A 314 8.11 -13.03 1.45
C LEU A 314 7.26 -13.83 0.46
N ASP A 315 7.60 -13.80 -0.84
CA ASP A 315 6.87 -14.56 -1.87
C ASP A 315 6.87 -16.07 -1.57
N THR A 316 7.99 -16.59 -1.05
CA THR A 316 8.08 -17.99 -0.61
C THR A 316 7.09 -18.29 0.52
N ILE A 317 6.97 -17.41 1.51
CA ILE A 317 5.99 -17.55 2.60
C ILE A 317 4.56 -17.46 2.02
N LEU A 318 4.30 -16.45 1.17
CA LEU A 318 2.98 -16.23 0.57
C LEU A 318 2.54 -17.35 -0.39
N GLY A 319 3.49 -18.12 -0.91
CA GLY A 319 3.22 -19.34 -1.67
C GLY A 319 2.76 -20.53 -0.82
N GLU A 320 3.06 -20.54 0.48
CA GLU A 320 2.77 -21.63 1.39
C GLU A 320 1.64 -21.31 2.39
N ILE A 321 1.56 -20.05 2.84
CA ILE A 321 0.60 -19.58 3.85
C ILE A 321 -0.83 -19.69 3.34
N LYS A 322 -1.74 -20.05 4.22
CA LYS A 322 -3.17 -20.27 3.92
C LYS A 322 -4.05 -19.45 4.84
N ALA A 323 -5.30 -19.36 4.48
CA ALA A 323 -6.33 -18.82 5.33
C ALA A 323 -6.35 -19.50 6.71
N GLY A 324 -6.43 -18.68 7.75
CA GLY A 324 -6.38 -19.12 9.15
C GLY A 324 -4.97 -19.35 9.71
N ASP A 325 -3.92 -19.26 8.87
CA ASP A 325 -2.53 -19.20 9.34
C ASP A 325 -2.20 -17.79 9.89
N TYR A 326 -1.01 -17.66 10.46
CA TYR A 326 -0.51 -16.40 11.00
C TYR A 326 0.83 -16.03 10.35
N LEU A 327 1.06 -14.75 10.09
CA LEU A 327 2.36 -14.21 9.71
C LEU A 327 2.88 -13.26 10.79
N MET A 328 3.82 -13.72 11.61
CA MET A 328 4.54 -12.85 12.55
C MET A 328 5.70 -12.17 11.84
N VAL A 329 5.81 -10.84 11.96
CA VAL A 329 6.83 -10.03 11.28
C VAL A 329 7.63 -9.22 12.29
N GLN A 330 8.97 -9.45 12.37
CA GLN A 330 9.88 -8.67 13.21
C GLN A 330 11.10 -8.20 12.43
N PHE A 331 11.21 -6.90 12.22
CA PHE A 331 12.36 -6.22 11.60
C PHE A 331 12.63 -4.87 12.32
N GLY A 332 13.68 -4.15 11.89
CA GLY A 332 14.05 -2.81 12.37
C GLY A 332 15.54 -2.64 12.63
N ILE A 333 16.24 -3.65 13.15
CA ILE A 333 17.68 -3.56 13.45
C ILE A 333 18.49 -3.33 12.18
N ASN A 334 18.34 -4.20 11.19
CA ASN A 334 19.07 -4.11 9.93
C ASN A 334 18.53 -2.97 9.04
N ASP A 335 17.26 -2.65 9.16
CA ASP A 335 16.62 -1.54 8.46
C ASP A 335 17.23 -0.18 8.85
N SER A 336 17.69 -0.06 10.10
CA SER A 336 18.34 1.14 10.60
C SER A 336 19.79 1.35 10.11
N ALA A 337 20.37 0.37 9.41
CA ALA A 337 21.76 0.38 8.98
C ALA A 337 22.01 1.29 7.77
N ALA A 338 22.00 2.61 7.95
CA ALA A 338 22.12 3.61 6.88
C ALA A 338 23.39 3.47 6.01
N SER A 339 24.44 2.83 6.52
CA SER A 339 25.66 2.55 5.76
C SER A 339 25.55 1.37 4.78
N ASN A 340 24.45 0.61 4.82
CA ASN A 340 24.23 -0.58 3.99
C ASN A 340 22.96 -0.42 3.15
N ALA A 341 23.11 0.03 1.91
CA ALA A 341 21.99 0.31 1.01
C ALA A 341 21.10 -0.92 0.71
N GLU A 342 21.64 -2.14 0.78
CA GLU A 342 20.86 -3.35 0.54
C GLU A 342 19.86 -3.63 1.67
N ARG A 343 20.15 -3.14 2.88
CA ARG A 343 19.33 -3.39 4.09
C ARG A 343 18.57 -2.15 4.54
N TYR A 344 19.12 -0.97 4.25
CA TYR A 344 18.57 0.27 4.76
C TYR A 344 17.16 0.52 4.24
N ALA A 345 16.23 0.66 5.16
CA ALA A 345 14.86 1.08 4.92
C ALA A 345 14.53 2.17 5.97
N PRO A 346 14.65 3.46 5.63
CA PRO A 346 14.37 4.55 6.56
C PRO A 346 12.88 4.60 6.93
N VAL A 347 12.58 4.99 8.17
CA VAL A 347 11.22 5.31 8.57
C VAL A 347 10.81 6.62 7.93
N CYS A 348 9.68 6.66 7.23
CA CYS A 348 9.15 7.89 6.61
C CYS A 348 8.17 8.65 7.52
N GLY A 349 7.71 8.04 8.62
CA GLY A 349 6.80 8.64 9.59
C GLY A 349 5.35 8.73 9.14
N SER A 350 4.96 7.99 8.10
CA SER A 350 3.59 7.95 7.59
C SER A 350 3.17 6.53 7.24
N ALA A 351 2.33 5.94 8.06
CA ALA A 351 1.69 4.65 7.76
C ALA A 351 0.54 4.79 6.75
N THR A 352 -0.09 5.96 6.65
CA THR A 352 -1.22 6.18 5.72
C THR A 352 -0.77 6.41 4.29
N ASN A 353 0.45 6.91 4.09
CA ASN A 353 1.03 7.17 2.78
C ASN A 353 2.54 6.93 2.84
N PRO A 354 2.99 5.66 2.93
CA PRO A 354 4.41 5.34 3.01
C PRO A 354 5.14 5.72 1.72
N THR A 355 6.34 6.23 1.87
CA THR A 355 7.22 6.53 0.74
C THR A 355 7.84 5.22 0.22
N ASP A 356 7.91 5.05 -1.09
CA ASP A 356 8.57 3.90 -1.72
C ASP A 356 9.98 3.70 -1.15
N GLY A 357 10.29 2.46 -0.77
CA GLY A 357 11.57 2.10 -0.18
C GLY A 357 11.71 2.43 1.32
N SER A 358 10.70 3.01 1.96
CA SER A 358 10.67 3.19 3.41
C SER A 358 10.40 1.89 4.17
N PHE A 359 10.65 1.90 5.47
CA PHE A 359 10.32 0.78 6.35
C PHE A 359 8.82 0.46 6.32
N GLU A 360 7.99 1.51 6.40
CA GLU A 360 6.53 1.39 6.35
C GLU A 360 6.07 0.77 5.03
N PHE A 361 6.65 1.18 3.90
CA PHE A 361 6.37 0.60 2.58
C PHE A 361 6.61 -0.92 2.57
N TYR A 362 7.76 -1.37 3.09
CA TYR A 362 8.06 -2.80 3.11
C TYR A 362 7.17 -3.56 4.08
N ILE A 363 6.95 -3.05 5.30
CA ILE A 363 6.08 -3.73 6.29
C ILE A 363 4.66 -3.89 5.76
N GLU A 364 4.14 -2.92 5.00
CA GLU A 364 2.83 -3.06 4.35
C GLU A 364 2.76 -4.24 3.38
N LYS A 365 3.85 -4.54 2.63
CA LYS A 365 3.87 -5.71 1.74
C LYS A 365 3.68 -7.03 2.49
N TYR A 366 4.20 -7.14 3.71
CA TYR A 366 3.97 -8.33 4.57
C TYR A 366 2.52 -8.39 5.04
N VAL A 367 1.99 -7.26 5.49
CA VAL A 367 0.61 -7.16 5.99
C VAL A 367 -0.38 -7.46 4.87
N GLU A 368 -0.29 -6.75 3.75
CA GLU A 368 -1.15 -6.91 2.59
C GLU A 368 -1.08 -8.34 2.05
N GLY A 369 0.13 -8.87 1.85
CA GLY A 369 0.32 -10.24 1.37
C GLY A 369 -0.30 -11.30 2.27
N ALA A 370 -0.20 -11.17 3.60
CA ALA A 370 -0.83 -12.10 4.53
C ALA A 370 -2.37 -11.98 4.49
N LEU A 371 -2.89 -10.76 4.51
CA LEU A 371 -4.33 -10.50 4.43
C LEU A 371 -4.91 -11.04 3.11
N ASP A 372 -4.21 -10.88 2.00
CA ASP A 372 -4.64 -11.42 0.70
C ASP A 372 -4.74 -12.94 0.66
N LYS A 373 -3.97 -13.63 1.51
CA LYS A 373 -4.05 -15.09 1.68
C LYS A 373 -5.06 -15.53 2.74
N GLY A 374 -5.80 -14.60 3.37
CA GLY A 374 -6.70 -14.90 4.47
C GLY A 374 -5.99 -15.25 5.78
N ALA A 375 -4.68 -14.99 5.86
CA ALA A 375 -3.89 -15.18 7.06
C ALA A 375 -3.94 -13.94 7.96
N THR A 376 -3.68 -14.10 9.24
CA THR A 376 -3.62 -13.01 10.20
C THR A 376 -2.19 -12.51 10.37
N PRO A 377 -1.84 -11.29 9.90
CA PRO A 377 -0.55 -10.70 10.20
C PRO A 377 -0.50 -10.24 11.67
N ILE A 378 0.65 -10.46 12.31
CA ILE A 378 0.96 -10.00 13.68
C ILE A 378 2.29 -9.27 13.62
N LEU A 379 2.27 -7.96 13.81
CA LEU A 379 3.51 -7.17 13.83
C LEU A 379 4.17 -7.27 15.19
N VAL A 380 5.49 -7.52 15.20
CA VAL A 380 6.28 -7.64 16.43
C VAL A 380 7.37 -6.59 16.38
N THR A 381 7.37 -5.63 17.32
CA THR A 381 8.41 -4.59 17.35
C THR A 381 9.77 -5.22 17.62
N THR A 382 10.85 -4.57 17.12
CA THR A 382 12.20 -5.14 17.24
C THR A 382 12.66 -5.29 18.69
N VAL A 383 13.53 -6.25 18.92
CA VAL A 383 14.14 -6.53 20.24
C VAL A 383 15.08 -5.41 20.69
N ILE A 384 15.39 -5.37 21.99
CA ILE A 384 16.51 -4.59 22.54
C ILE A 384 17.74 -5.49 22.77
N GLY A 385 18.92 -4.89 22.74
CA GLY A 385 20.15 -5.53 23.20
C GLY A 385 20.67 -4.87 24.48
N LEU A 386 21.81 -5.36 24.99
CA LEU A 386 22.44 -4.78 26.21
C LEU A 386 22.87 -3.32 26.04
N LYS A 387 23.09 -2.85 24.80
CA LYS A 387 23.37 -1.43 24.52
C LYS A 387 22.22 -0.50 24.87
N ALA A 388 21.03 -1.02 25.09
CA ALA A 388 19.88 -0.27 25.58
C ALA A 388 19.96 0.07 27.08
N TYR A 389 20.98 -0.41 27.81
CA TYR A 389 21.20 -0.07 29.22
C TYR A 389 21.85 1.31 29.34
N SER A 390 21.16 2.26 29.96
CA SER A 390 21.60 3.64 30.13
C SER A 390 21.05 4.22 31.42
N GLY A 391 21.88 4.96 32.14
CA GLY A 391 21.46 5.58 33.40
C GLY A 391 20.95 4.60 34.47
N GLY A 392 21.53 3.39 34.54
CA GLY A 392 21.16 2.37 35.53
C GLY A 392 19.90 1.56 35.20
N LYS A 393 19.35 1.67 34.02
CA LYS A 393 18.18 0.92 33.56
C LYS A 393 18.20 0.68 32.07
N PHE A 394 17.44 -0.32 31.60
CA PHE A 394 17.14 -0.51 30.20
C PHE A 394 16.08 0.47 29.71
N VAL A 395 16.24 0.95 28.49
CA VAL A 395 15.33 1.89 27.82
C VAL A 395 14.99 1.38 26.43
N ASN A 396 13.91 1.90 25.85
CA ASN A 396 13.53 1.55 24.49
C ASN A 396 14.62 1.96 23.47
N SER A 397 14.84 1.12 22.49
CA SER A 397 15.71 1.38 21.35
C SER A 397 14.91 1.22 20.04
N TYR A 398 15.42 1.81 18.96
CA TYR A 398 14.72 1.77 17.64
C TYR A 398 13.28 2.35 17.68
N GLY A 399 13.03 3.37 18.52
CA GLY A 399 11.69 3.86 18.83
C GLY A 399 10.86 4.28 17.62
N ASN A 400 11.48 4.89 16.60
CA ASN A 400 10.81 5.25 15.34
C ASN A 400 10.36 4.02 14.54
N TYR A 401 11.16 2.95 14.45
CA TYR A 401 10.79 1.68 13.81
C TYR A 401 9.68 0.97 14.58
N CYS A 402 9.76 0.98 15.92
CA CYS A 402 8.70 0.43 16.77
C CYS A 402 7.38 1.19 16.60
N GLN A 403 7.45 2.53 16.49
CA GLN A 403 6.26 3.36 16.27
C GLN A 403 5.65 3.11 14.90
N ALA A 404 6.47 3.03 13.84
CA ALA A 404 6.01 2.70 12.50
C ALA A 404 5.23 1.37 12.45
N MET A 405 5.73 0.32 13.13
CA MET A 405 5.01 -0.95 13.26
C MET A 405 3.63 -0.79 13.91
N LYS A 406 3.54 0.02 14.98
CA LYS A 406 2.27 0.28 15.68
C LYS A 406 1.30 1.06 14.81
N ASP A 407 1.79 2.06 14.09
CA ASP A 407 0.97 2.89 13.21
C ASP A 407 0.41 2.08 12.03
N ILE A 408 1.21 1.17 11.46
CA ILE A 408 0.75 0.23 10.43
C ILE A 408 -0.28 -0.75 11.00
N ALA A 409 -0.04 -1.29 12.20
CA ALA A 409 -0.99 -2.17 12.85
C ALA A 409 -2.34 -1.48 13.09
N ALA A 410 -2.32 -0.21 13.49
CA ALA A 410 -3.52 0.60 13.67
C ALA A 410 -4.22 0.87 12.33
N LYS A 411 -3.47 1.20 11.25
CA LYS A 411 -4.01 1.41 9.91
C LYS A 411 -4.81 0.20 9.40
N TYR A 412 -4.26 -1.00 9.57
CA TYR A 412 -4.87 -2.23 9.05
C TYR A 412 -5.78 -2.93 10.08
N ASN A 413 -5.93 -2.35 11.28
CA ASN A 413 -6.67 -2.93 12.41
C ASN A 413 -6.23 -4.39 12.70
N ILE A 414 -4.93 -4.63 12.75
CA ILE A 414 -4.32 -5.92 12.99
C ILE A 414 -3.60 -5.96 14.35
N PRO A 415 -3.42 -7.15 14.95
CA PRO A 415 -2.69 -7.28 16.20
C PRO A 415 -1.21 -6.92 16.06
N TYR A 416 -0.63 -6.35 17.13
CA TYR A 416 0.81 -6.16 17.25
C TYR A 416 1.30 -6.52 18.66
N ILE A 417 2.56 -6.91 18.75
CA ILE A 417 3.26 -7.19 20.01
C ILE A 417 4.36 -6.16 20.19
N ASP A 418 4.28 -5.31 21.22
CA ASP A 418 5.33 -4.35 21.56
C ASP A 418 6.46 -5.06 22.31
N LEU A 419 7.18 -5.94 21.61
CA LEU A 419 8.26 -6.74 22.17
C LEU A 419 9.39 -5.87 22.74
N ASN A 420 9.67 -4.72 22.10
CA ASN A 420 10.67 -3.77 22.59
C ASN A 420 10.37 -3.32 24.02
N SER A 421 9.15 -2.85 24.27
CA SER A 421 8.72 -2.42 25.62
C SER A 421 8.62 -3.58 26.61
N LEU A 422 8.17 -4.76 26.16
CA LEU A 422 8.12 -5.97 26.99
C LEU A 422 9.52 -6.40 27.45
N MET A 423 10.50 -6.37 26.56
CA MET A 423 11.88 -6.69 26.90
C MET A 423 12.49 -5.65 27.87
N VAL A 424 12.19 -4.34 27.66
CA VAL A 424 12.62 -3.29 28.60
C VAL A 424 12.09 -3.57 30.00
N ALA A 425 10.80 -3.87 30.13
CA ALA A 425 10.19 -4.20 31.42
C ALA A 425 10.82 -5.46 32.05
N HIS A 426 10.98 -6.52 31.24
CA HIS A 426 11.57 -7.79 31.70
C HIS A 426 13.03 -7.59 32.14
N TYR A 427 13.86 -6.94 31.35
CA TYR A 427 15.27 -6.73 31.66
C TYR A 427 15.48 -5.84 32.89
N ASN A 428 14.64 -4.83 33.08
CA ASN A 428 14.64 -4.02 34.30
C ASN A 428 14.21 -4.81 35.53
N ALA A 429 13.32 -5.78 35.38
CA ALA A 429 12.87 -6.65 36.47
C ALA A 429 13.94 -7.67 36.89
N ILE A 430 14.66 -8.27 35.94
CA ILE A 430 15.70 -9.29 36.25
C ILE A 430 17.07 -8.68 36.55
N GLY A 431 17.29 -7.42 36.21
CA GLY A 431 18.55 -6.69 36.36
C GLY A 431 19.58 -6.97 35.27
N TYR A 432 20.60 -6.08 35.19
CA TYR A 432 21.63 -6.12 34.16
C TYR A 432 22.41 -7.43 34.12
N ASP A 433 22.85 -7.92 35.27
CA ASP A 433 23.70 -9.14 35.33
C ASP A 433 22.98 -10.38 34.80
N THR A 434 21.68 -10.52 35.08
CA THR A 434 20.87 -11.60 34.51
C THR A 434 20.65 -11.39 33.01
N ALA A 435 20.28 -10.16 32.59
CA ALA A 435 20.11 -9.84 31.17
C ALA A 435 21.41 -10.04 30.39
N TYR A 436 22.58 -9.79 30.97
CA TYR A 436 23.89 -10.05 30.36
C TYR A 436 24.05 -11.51 29.95
N THR A 437 23.55 -12.47 30.74
CA THR A 437 23.64 -13.90 30.41
C THR A 437 22.77 -14.29 29.20
N TYR A 438 21.83 -13.44 28.79
CA TYR A 438 20.97 -13.70 27.62
C TYR A 438 21.66 -13.42 26.30
N HIS A 439 22.83 -12.77 26.29
CA HIS A 439 23.52 -12.32 25.07
C HIS A 439 24.87 -13.02 24.87
N LEU A 440 25.31 -13.12 23.61
CA LEU A 440 26.54 -13.85 23.22
C LEU A 440 27.81 -13.31 23.88
N ILE A 441 27.85 -12.05 24.25
CA ILE A 441 28.97 -11.47 25.00
C ILE A 441 29.30 -12.25 26.29
N SER A 442 28.32 -12.89 26.90
CA SER A 442 28.47 -13.67 28.12
C SER A 442 28.96 -15.11 27.92
N ALA A 443 28.75 -15.67 26.73
CA ALA A 443 28.83 -17.12 26.49
C ALA A 443 29.88 -17.50 25.44
N VAL A 444 30.42 -16.51 24.70
CA VAL A 444 31.44 -16.72 23.67
C VAL A 444 32.70 -15.94 24.07
N GLU A 445 33.80 -16.66 24.28
CA GLU A 445 35.08 -16.04 24.69
C GLU A 445 35.52 -14.97 23.68
N GLY A 446 35.83 -13.76 24.17
CA GLY A 446 36.25 -12.62 23.34
C GLY A 446 35.11 -11.94 22.56
N SER A 447 33.87 -12.40 22.71
CA SER A 447 32.72 -11.76 22.04
C SER A 447 32.43 -10.36 22.61
N THR A 448 32.10 -9.43 21.72
CA THR A 448 31.55 -8.10 22.06
C THR A 448 30.09 -7.98 21.65
N ASP A 449 29.44 -9.08 21.32
CA ASP A 449 28.09 -9.12 20.79
C ASP A 449 27.04 -8.95 21.92
N MET A 450 26.50 -7.76 21.97
CA MET A 450 25.47 -7.32 22.92
C MET A 450 24.05 -7.41 22.35
N THR A 451 23.89 -7.95 21.15
CA THR A 451 22.60 -7.97 20.43
C THR A 451 22.01 -9.37 20.33
N HIS A 452 22.81 -10.34 19.84
CA HIS A 452 22.31 -11.69 19.61
C HIS A 452 22.19 -12.48 20.91
N PHE A 453 21.25 -13.42 20.92
CA PHE A 453 20.88 -14.18 22.09
C PHE A 453 21.65 -15.48 22.21
N THR A 454 21.91 -15.90 23.44
CA THR A 454 22.12 -17.30 23.82
C THR A 454 20.79 -18.05 23.75
N GLU A 455 20.85 -19.38 23.85
CA GLU A 455 19.65 -20.22 23.96
C GLU A 455 18.73 -19.75 25.10
N THR A 456 19.29 -19.44 26.27
CA THR A 456 18.54 -18.94 27.44
C THR A 456 17.83 -17.63 27.15
N GLY A 457 18.51 -16.68 26.52
CA GLY A 457 17.91 -15.40 26.11
C GLY A 457 16.81 -15.59 25.06
N ALA A 458 17.06 -16.42 24.05
CA ALA A 458 16.09 -16.72 23.01
C ALA A 458 14.78 -17.34 23.56
N LYS A 459 14.90 -18.28 24.51
CA LYS A 459 13.75 -18.86 25.23
C LYS A 459 12.98 -17.83 26.04
N ALA A 460 13.68 -16.97 26.76
CA ALA A 460 13.03 -15.91 27.53
C ALA A 460 12.23 -14.95 26.62
N VAL A 461 12.80 -14.55 25.48
CA VAL A 461 12.13 -13.68 24.51
C VAL A 461 10.94 -14.40 23.85
N ALA A 462 11.07 -15.68 23.48
CA ALA A 462 9.97 -16.48 22.93
C ALA A 462 8.79 -16.56 23.90
N ASN A 463 9.07 -16.72 25.21
CA ASN A 463 8.04 -16.68 26.25
C ASN A 463 7.34 -15.32 26.30
N LEU A 464 8.08 -14.20 26.23
CA LEU A 464 7.47 -12.87 26.21
C LEU A 464 6.51 -12.72 25.01
N VAL A 465 6.88 -13.21 23.84
CA VAL A 465 6.03 -13.18 22.64
C VAL A 465 4.76 -14.03 22.87
N ALA A 466 4.91 -15.28 23.33
CA ALA A 466 3.78 -16.16 23.60
C ALA A 466 2.83 -15.58 24.67
N GLN A 467 3.37 -15.08 25.78
CA GLN A 467 2.55 -14.46 26.81
C GLN A 467 1.85 -13.17 26.30
N ALA A 468 2.48 -12.41 25.39
CA ALA A 468 1.83 -11.26 24.77
C ALA A 468 0.63 -11.68 23.91
N VAL A 469 0.74 -12.76 23.13
CA VAL A 469 -0.38 -13.33 22.38
C VAL A 469 -1.55 -13.67 23.31
N LYS A 470 -1.27 -14.32 24.44
CA LYS A 470 -2.27 -14.69 25.44
C LYS A 470 -2.91 -13.49 26.10
N ASN A 471 -2.08 -12.57 26.62
CA ASN A 471 -2.52 -11.42 27.42
C ASN A 471 -3.30 -10.39 26.59
N GLN A 472 -3.01 -10.27 25.30
CA GLN A 472 -3.75 -9.41 24.35
C GLN A 472 -4.95 -10.09 23.76
N ASN A 473 -5.20 -11.36 24.09
CA ASN A 473 -6.30 -12.16 23.58
C ASN A 473 -6.34 -12.18 22.04
N ILE A 474 -5.17 -12.42 21.41
CA ILE A 474 -5.09 -12.55 19.94
C ILE A 474 -5.75 -13.89 19.56
N THR A 475 -7.06 -13.89 19.45
CA THR A 475 -7.86 -15.09 19.17
C THR A 475 -7.92 -15.42 17.68
N PRO A 476 -8.03 -16.73 17.32
CA PRO A 476 -8.03 -17.89 18.23
C PRO A 476 -6.65 -18.30 18.77
N LEU A 477 -5.54 -17.73 18.29
CA LEU A 477 -4.17 -18.14 18.66
C LEU A 477 -3.90 -18.12 20.17
N ALA A 478 -4.51 -17.18 20.91
CA ALA A 478 -4.34 -17.06 22.36
C ALA A 478 -4.79 -18.31 23.15
N GLU A 479 -5.75 -19.07 22.61
CA GLU A 479 -6.26 -20.30 23.23
C GLU A 479 -5.25 -21.45 23.19
N HIS A 480 -4.26 -21.35 22.31
CA HIS A 480 -3.20 -22.36 22.10
C HIS A 480 -1.92 -22.06 22.89
N VAL A 481 -1.84 -20.96 23.62
CA VAL A 481 -0.67 -20.62 24.47
C VAL A 481 -0.80 -21.35 25.81
N LYS A 482 0.25 -22.16 26.12
CA LYS A 482 0.35 -22.94 27.36
C LYS A 482 0.38 -22.09 28.61
#